data_7901db66135635af95e725a92ed5f491
#
_entry.id   7901db66135635af95e725a92ed5f491
#
_cell.length_a   1.000
_cell.length_b   1.000
_cell.length_c   1.000
_cell.angle_alpha   90.00
_cell.angle_beta   90.00
_cell.angle_gamma   90.00
#
_symmetry.space_group_name_H-M   'P 1'
#
loop_
_entity.id
_entity.type
_entity.pdbx_description
1 polymer ?
#
loop_
_entity_poly.entity_id
_entity_poly.type
_entity_poly.pdbx_seq_one_letter_code
_entity_poly.pdbx_strand_id
1 'polypeptide(L)'
;MVKLGEKYGYRNSQVTVLAPTGTIAFMMDCDTTGIEPDIALVKYKLLAGKGDGTLKIVNQTVSKALTRLGYKADQIDEILAHINEHDTIEGAPDLADVDLPVFDCAFKPFKGTRSVGSMGLSE
;
A
#
# COMPACT_ATOMS: atom_id res chain seq x y z
N MET A 1 9.06 22.89 -29.24
CA MET A 1 8.43 21.57 -29.45
C MET A 1 6.97 21.71 -29.86
N VAL A 2 6.12 22.44 -29.11
CA VAL A 2 4.68 22.59 -29.43
C VAL A 2 4.42 23.07 -30.86
N LYS A 3 5.06 24.20 -31.30
CA LYS A 3 4.91 24.74 -32.67
C LYS A 3 5.28 23.76 -33.80
N LEU A 4 6.23 22.88 -33.55
CA LEU A 4 6.60 21.83 -34.52
C LEU A 4 5.57 20.71 -34.54
N GLY A 5 5.05 20.36 -33.39
CA GLY A 5 3.97 19.36 -33.27
C GLY A 5 2.66 19.81 -33.92
N GLU A 6 2.31 21.08 -33.77
CA GLU A 6 1.14 21.67 -34.47
C GLU A 6 1.28 21.63 -36.00
N LYS A 7 2.52 21.80 -36.52
CA LYS A 7 2.77 21.81 -37.94
C LYS A 7 2.94 20.43 -38.58
N TYR A 8 3.59 19.49 -37.88
CA TYR A 8 3.99 18.20 -38.43
C TYR A 8 3.37 17.00 -37.73
N GLY A 9 2.61 17.23 -36.66
CA GLY A 9 2.10 16.18 -35.80
C GLY A 9 3.15 15.62 -34.84
N TYR A 10 2.75 14.65 -34.02
CA TYR A 10 3.60 13.95 -33.07
C TYR A 10 3.73 12.48 -33.49
N ARG A 11 4.96 11.95 -33.42
CA ARG A 11 5.21 10.54 -33.70
C ARG A 11 4.51 9.62 -32.68
N ASN A 12 4.53 10.03 -31.41
CA ASN A 12 3.95 9.27 -30.31
C ASN A 12 2.70 9.99 -29.83
N SER A 13 1.62 9.25 -29.59
CA SER A 13 0.37 9.78 -29.08
C SER A 13 0.45 10.19 -27.62
N GLN A 14 1.41 9.61 -26.86
CA GLN A 14 1.64 9.88 -25.46
C GLN A 14 3.13 9.93 -25.16
N VAL A 15 3.58 10.95 -24.46
CA VAL A 15 4.99 11.20 -24.14
C VAL A 15 5.28 11.20 -22.64
N THR A 16 4.25 11.04 -21.81
CA THR A 16 4.36 10.94 -20.35
C THR A 16 3.67 9.68 -19.86
N VAL A 17 4.15 9.13 -18.76
CA VAL A 17 3.59 7.95 -18.13
C VAL A 17 3.80 8.03 -16.62
N LEU A 18 2.79 7.56 -15.87
CA LEU A 18 2.92 7.25 -14.45
C LEU A 18 3.34 5.78 -14.35
N ALA A 19 4.64 5.55 -14.16
CA ALA A 19 5.16 4.19 -14.13
C ALA A 19 4.79 3.48 -12.80
N PRO A 20 4.51 2.17 -12.83
CA PRO A 20 4.23 1.41 -11.61
C PRO A 20 5.42 1.33 -10.64
N THR A 21 6.65 1.49 -11.12
CA THR A 21 7.91 1.53 -10.33
C THR A 21 8.13 0.35 -9.38
N GLY A 22 7.64 -0.85 -9.72
CA GLY A 22 7.68 -2.02 -8.84
C GLY A 22 9.07 -2.35 -8.29
N THR A 23 10.04 -2.62 -9.17
CA THR A 23 11.40 -2.99 -8.78
C THR A 23 12.13 -1.85 -8.07
N ILE A 24 11.96 -0.62 -8.55
CA ILE A 24 12.59 0.57 -7.95
C ILE A 24 12.04 0.81 -6.55
N ALA A 25 10.73 0.71 -6.36
CA ALA A 25 10.11 0.86 -5.06
C ALA A 25 10.64 -0.16 -4.04
N PHE A 26 10.80 -1.42 -4.44
CA PHE A 26 11.40 -2.45 -3.57
C PHE A 26 12.85 -2.13 -3.20
N MET A 27 13.65 -1.64 -4.15
CA MET A 27 15.05 -1.27 -3.88
C MET A 27 15.17 -0.04 -2.98
N MET A 28 14.18 0.84 -2.99
CA MET A 28 14.12 2.06 -2.20
C MET A 28 13.34 1.90 -0.90
N ASP A 29 12.98 0.67 -0.54
CA ASP A 29 12.22 0.35 0.68
C ASP A 29 10.90 1.13 0.80
N CYS A 30 10.20 1.28 -0.33
CA CYS A 30 8.91 1.93 -0.38
C CYS A 30 7.79 0.93 -0.12
N ASP A 31 6.82 1.30 0.71
CA ASP A 31 5.65 0.46 1.01
C ASP A 31 4.71 0.29 -0.20
N THR A 32 4.62 1.32 -1.05
CA THR A 32 3.75 1.34 -2.24
C THR A 32 4.54 1.57 -3.52
N THR A 33 3.93 1.27 -4.65
CA THR A 33 4.50 1.50 -5.98
C THR A 33 3.64 2.48 -6.78
N GLY A 34 4.27 3.35 -7.57
CA GLY A 34 3.57 4.35 -8.37
C GLY A 34 2.77 5.34 -7.50
N ILE A 35 1.56 5.66 -7.94
CA ILE A 35 0.65 6.60 -7.27
C ILE A 35 -0.60 5.91 -6.70
N GLU A 36 -0.66 4.60 -6.80
CA GLU A 36 -1.82 3.83 -6.33
C GLU A 36 -1.77 3.63 -4.82
N PRO A 37 -2.93 3.49 -4.16
CA PRO A 37 -2.99 3.09 -2.76
C PRO A 37 -2.39 1.70 -2.58
N ASP A 38 -1.93 1.38 -1.37
CA ASP A 38 -1.38 0.05 -1.10
C ASP A 38 -2.42 -1.03 -1.38
N ILE A 39 -1.94 -2.14 -1.94
CA ILE A 39 -2.79 -3.30 -2.25
C ILE A 39 -3.34 -3.92 -0.98
N ALA A 40 -2.48 -4.11 0.02
CA ALA A 40 -2.80 -4.65 1.33
C ALA A 40 -1.71 -4.28 2.35
N LEU A 41 -2.06 -4.18 3.64
CA LEU A 41 -1.10 -3.93 4.72
C LEU A 41 -0.08 -5.05 4.86
N VAL A 42 -0.48 -6.28 4.56
CA VAL A 42 0.39 -7.46 4.56
C VAL A 42 0.42 -8.05 3.15
N LYS A 43 1.62 -8.18 2.62
CA LYS A 43 1.88 -8.73 1.28
C LYS A 43 2.78 -9.96 1.38
N TYR A 44 2.51 -10.94 0.53
CA TYR A 44 3.32 -12.13 0.41
C TYR A 44 4.02 -12.16 -0.95
N LYS A 45 5.35 -12.22 -0.94
CA LYS A 45 6.15 -12.35 -2.15
C LYS A 45 6.72 -13.75 -2.24
N LEU A 46 6.40 -14.45 -3.32
CA LEU A 46 7.07 -15.72 -3.65
C LEU A 46 8.49 -15.41 -4.13
N LEU A 47 9.47 -16.00 -3.49
CA LEU A 47 10.86 -15.90 -3.90
C LEU A 47 11.13 -16.88 -5.04
N ALA A 48 11.63 -16.38 -6.18
CA ALA A 48 12.06 -17.23 -7.29
C ALA A 48 13.35 -17.96 -6.90
N GLY A 49 13.28 -19.29 -6.75
CA GLY A 49 14.44 -20.13 -6.40
C GLY A 49 14.03 -21.56 -6.10
N LYS A 50 15.01 -22.45 -5.91
CA LYS A 50 14.81 -23.88 -5.55
C LYS A 50 14.39 -24.04 -4.07
N GLY A 51 13.38 -23.32 -3.62
CA GLY A 51 12.84 -23.45 -2.26
C GLY A 51 11.54 -22.67 -2.17
N ASP A 52 10.59 -23.23 -1.46
CA ASP A 52 9.26 -22.64 -1.20
C ASP A 52 9.37 -21.44 -0.24
N GLY A 53 10.17 -20.44 -0.60
CA GLY A 53 10.36 -19.23 0.20
C GLY A 53 9.27 -18.22 -0.08
N THR A 54 8.42 -17.94 0.91
CA THR A 54 7.49 -16.82 0.90
C THR A 54 8.01 -15.74 1.84
N LEU A 55 8.21 -14.53 1.32
CA LEU A 55 8.54 -13.36 2.13
C LEU A 55 7.26 -12.64 2.51
N LYS A 56 6.99 -12.52 3.82
CA LYS A 56 5.92 -11.68 4.35
C LYS A 56 6.45 -10.25 4.50
N ILE A 57 5.76 -9.30 3.90
CA ILE A 57 6.07 -7.87 3.94
C ILE A 57 4.90 -7.15 4.60
N VAL A 58 5.16 -6.52 5.74
CA VAL A 58 4.18 -5.67 6.43
C VAL A 58 4.50 -4.21 6.11
N ASN A 59 3.47 -3.43 5.83
CA ASN A 59 3.60 -2.00 5.53
C ASN A 59 4.21 -1.26 6.74
N GLN A 60 5.37 -0.65 6.56
CA GLN A 60 6.12 0.02 7.64
C GLN A 60 5.53 1.37 8.03
N THR A 61 4.70 1.97 7.18
CA THR A 61 4.03 3.23 7.48
C THR A 61 2.94 3.11 8.54
N VAL A 62 2.45 1.90 8.83
CA VAL A 62 1.41 1.65 9.85
C VAL A 62 1.83 2.19 11.22
N SER A 63 3.03 1.87 11.68
CA SER A 63 3.51 2.34 12.99
C SER A 63 3.60 3.87 13.07
N LYS A 64 4.02 4.52 11.99
CA LYS A 64 4.08 5.98 11.90
C LYS A 64 2.69 6.61 11.89
N ALA A 65 1.74 6.00 11.21
CA ALA A 65 0.35 6.44 11.19
C ALA A 65 -0.28 6.35 12.58
N LEU A 66 -0.12 5.22 13.28
CA LEU A 66 -0.60 5.04 14.65
C LEU A 66 0.00 6.06 15.62
N THR A 67 1.31 6.33 15.50
CA THR A 67 1.97 7.38 16.29
C THR A 67 1.35 8.75 16.03
N ARG A 68 1.02 9.08 14.79
CA ARG A 68 0.38 10.36 14.44
C ARG A 68 -1.07 10.45 14.94
N LEU A 69 -1.78 9.35 15.02
CA LEU A 69 -3.12 9.26 15.59
C LEU A 69 -3.10 9.35 17.12
N GLY A 70 -1.92 9.28 17.76
CA GLY A 70 -1.75 9.47 19.20
C GLY A 70 -1.73 8.19 20.02
N TYR A 71 -1.59 7.02 19.39
CA TYR A 71 -1.42 5.74 20.08
C TYR A 71 -0.08 5.67 20.82
N LYS A 72 -0.07 5.02 21.98
CA LYS A 72 1.15 4.80 22.77
C LYS A 72 1.98 3.66 22.18
N ALA A 73 3.26 3.62 22.49
CA ALA A 73 4.18 2.60 21.98
C ALA A 73 3.69 1.17 22.26
N ASP A 74 3.22 0.89 23.48
CA ASP A 74 2.72 -0.43 23.87
C ASP A 74 1.51 -0.85 23.02
N GLN A 75 0.58 0.07 22.77
CA GLN A 75 -0.60 -0.18 21.92
C GLN A 75 -0.21 -0.41 20.46
N ILE A 76 0.79 0.34 19.94
CA ILE A 76 1.32 0.17 18.59
C ILE A 76 1.93 -1.23 18.44
N ASP A 77 2.70 -1.69 19.41
CA ASP A 77 3.32 -3.02 19.40
C ASP A 77 2.25 -4.14 19.41
N GLU A 78 1.20 -4.00 20.19
CA GLU A 78 0.07 -4.94 20.21
C GLU A 78 -0.70 -4.96 18.89
N ILE A 79 -0.96 -3.79 18.28
CA ILE A 79 -1.62 -3.69 16.97
C ILE A 79 -0.75 -4.31 15.88
N LEU A 80 0.56 -4.06 15.88
CA LEU A 80 1.49 -4.66 14.91
C LEU A 80 1.60 -6.18 15.09
N ALA A 81 1.59 -6.68 16.33
CA ALA A 81 1.54 -8.11 16.62
C ALA A 81 0.25 -8.74 16.06
N HIS A 82 -0.89 -8.09 16.26
CA HIS A 82 -2.18 -8.52 15.69
C HIS A 82 -2.13 -8.60 14.15
N ILE A 83 -1.61 -7.56 13.48
CA ILE A 83 -1.45 -7.55 12.01
C ILE A 83 -0.55 -8.71 11.55
N ASN A 84 0.52 -8.98 12.29
CA ASN A 84 1.43 -10.09 11.95
C ASN A 84 0.78 -11.46 12.08
N GLU A 85 -0.14 -11.64 13.02
CA GLU A 85 -0.82 -12.92 13.26
C GLU A 85 -2.04 -13.12 12.37
N HIS A 86 -2.85 -12.05 12.19
CA HIS A 86 -4.15 -12.14 11.54
C HIS A 86 -4.17 -11.63 10.09
N ASP A 87 -3.08 -11.02 9.60
CA ASP A 87 -2.95 -10.42 8.26
C ASP A 87 -3.94 -9.27 7.98
N THR A 88 -4.56 -8.74 9.02
CA THR A 88 -5.49 -7.60 8.97
C THR A 88 -5.33 -6.74 10.22
N ILE A 89 -5.68 -5.47 10.11
CA ILE A 89 -5.76 -4.54 11.23
C ILE A 89 -7.15 -4.57 11.90
N GLU A 90 -8.15 -5.11 11.20
CA GLU A 90 -9.52 -5.21 11.72
C GLU A 90 -9.56 -6.12 12.95
N GLY A 91 -10.15 -5.63 14.01
CA GLY A 91 -10.22 -6.35 15.29
C GLY A 91 -8.95 -6.29 16.15
N ALA A 92 -7.99 -5.43 15.77
CA ALA A 92 -6.80 -5.21 16.59
C ALA A 92 -7.19 -4.61 17.96
N PRO A 93 -6.54 -5.06 19.05
CA PRO A 93 -6.79 -4.53 20.38
C PRO A 93 -6.47 -3.03 20.41
N ASP A 94 -7.22 -2.30 21.22
CA ASP A 94 -7.04 -0.85 21.46
C ASP A 94 -7.19 0.06 20.24
N LEU A 95 -7.46 -0.47 19.04
CA LEU A 95 -7.68 0.33 17.85
C LEU A 95 -9.12 0.86 17.80
N ALA A 96 -9.27 2.17 17.69
CA ALA A 96 -10.58 2.80 17.56
C ALA A 96 -11.16 2.59 16.16
N ASP A 97 -12.44 2.25 16.07
CA ASP A 97 -13.15 2.02 14.80
C ASP A 97 -13.11 3.26 13.87
N VAL A 98 -13.05 4.45 14.46
CA VAL A 98 -12.97 5.73 13.72
C VAL A 98 -11.67 5.87 12.95
N ASP A 99 -10.60 5.20 13.37
CA ASP A 99 -9.28 5.26 12.74
C ASP A 99 -9.08 4.17 11.67
N LEU A 100 -9.94 3.15 11.63
CA LEU A 100 -9.85 2.08 10.63
C LEU A 100 -9.78 2.56 9.17
N PRO A 101 -10.52 3.60 8.74
CA PRO A 101 -10.45 4.10 7.37
C PRO A 101 -9.06 4.57 6.92
N VAL A 102 -8.20 4.99 7.86
CA VAL A 102 -6.81 5.41 7.57
C VAL A 102 -5.97 4.25 7.03
N PHE A 103 -6.35 3.03 7.38
CA PHE A 103 -5.62 1.80 7.04
C PHE A 103 -6.30 0.99 5.93
N ASP A 104 -7.37 1.52 5.32
CA ASP A 104 -8.03 0.86 4.19
C ASP A 104 -7.09 0.80 2.98
N CYS A 105 -6.97 -0.39 2.39
CA CYS A 105 -6.16 -0.65 1.20
C CYS A 105 -7.04 -0.86 -0.04
N ALA A 106 -6.41 -0.95 -1.22
CA ALA A 106 -7.13 -1.14 -2.49
C ALA A 106 -7.99 -2.41 -2.49
N PHE A 107 -7.49 -3.49 -1.91
CA PHE A 107 -8.21 -4.77 -1.83
C PHE A 107 -8.57 -5.13 -0.38
N LYS A 108 -9.65 -5.89 -0.24
CA LYS A 108 -10.03 -6.47 1.05
C LYS A 108 -8.99 -7.47 1.51
N PRO A 109 -8.57 -7.43 2.79
CA PRO A 109 -7.76 -8.50 3.36
C PRO A 109 -8.52 -9.83 3.31
N PHE A 110 -7.80 -10.94 3.24
CA PHE A 110 -8.42 -12.27 3.20
C PHE A 110 -9.34 -12.55 4.41
N LYS A 111 -8.94 -12.04 5.59
CA LYS A 111 -9.69 -12.17 6.85
C LYS A 111 -10.43 -10.90 7.27
N GLY A 112 -10.47 -9.87 6.40
CA GLY A 112 -11.09 -8.58 6.69
C GLY A 112 -12.25 -8.27 5.74
N THR A 113 -12.90 -7.16 6.00
CA THR A 113 -14.10 -6.71 5.26
C THR A 113 -13.92 -5.37 4.58
N ARG A 114 -12.95 -4.58 5.01
CA ARG A 114 -12.75 -3.19 4.58
C ARG A 114 -11.81 -3.07 3.38
N SER A 115 -12.09 -2.12 2.52
CA SER A 115 -11.21 -1.70 1.42
C SER A 115 -11.58 -0.30 0.97
N VAL A 116 -10.68 0.39 0.30
CA VAL A 116 -10.98 1.63 -0.41
C VAL A 116 -11.97 1.28 -1.53
N GLY A 117 -13.17 1.86 -1.48
CA GLY A 117 -14.15 1.67 -2.55
C GLY A 117 -13.69 2.30 -3.86
N SER A 118 -14.23 1.83 -4.98
CA SER A 118 -13.93 2.38 -6.32
C SER A 118 -14.18 3.89 -6.43
N MET A 119 -15.08 4.44 -5.63
CA MET A 119 -15.38 5.86 -5.56
C MET A 119 -14.31 6.66 -4.79
N GLY A 120 -13.62 6.06 -3.84
CA GLY A 120 -12.55 6.72 -3.08
C GLY A 120 -11.24 6.91 -3.86
N LEU A 121 -11.13 6.33 -5.05
CA LEU A 121 -9.97 6.51 -5.95
C LEU A 121 -10.17 7.67 -6.95
N SER A 122 -11.35 8.29 -6.98
CA SER A 122 -11.73 9.34 -7.95
C SER A 122 -11.86 10.75 -7.32
N GLU A 123 -11.70 10.87 -6.02
CA GLU A 123 -11.64 12.13 -5.27
C GLU A 123 -10.19 12.50 -4.95
#